data_8dc82ce1435cd87ad332f8032f11e4e6
#
_entry.id   8dc82ce1435cd87ad332f8032f11e4e6
#
_cell.length_a   1.000
_cell.length_b   1.000
_cell.length_c   1.000
_cell.angle_alpha   90.00
_cell.angle_beta   90.00
_cell.angle_gamma   90.00
#
_symmetry.space_group_name_H-M   'P 1'
#
loop_
_entity.id
_entity.type
_entity.pdbx_description
1 polymer ?
#
loop_
_entity_poly.entity_id
_entity_poly.type
_entity_poly.pdbx_seq_one_letter_code
_entity_poly.pdbx_strand_id
1 'polypeptide(L)'
;SDLIAVNPDNTPFREGGRLLFRPAGHGALIENLNEIDADLVFVKTVDNVVPDRLKADTVASKETLGGLLLSLQEQAFEYLRETDGRVAENPDEIAAFVTEKLYRKLPASFRDMTAERKTRYLRDMLDRPIRVCGMVRNEGEPGGGPFWVSEPDGGESLQIVESSQIAPGQKELMARATHFKIGRAHV
;
A
#
# COMPACT_ATOMS: atom_id res chain seq x y z
N SER A 1 -3.73 19.90 -6.85
CA SER A 1 -2.97 19.53 -8.07
C SER A 1 -3.90 19.52 -9.27
N ASP A 2 -3.44 20.08 -10.38
CA ASP A 2 -4.19 20.11 -11.64
C ASP A 2 -3.48 19.25 -12.67
N LEU A 3 -4.27 18.60 -13.52
CA LEU A 3 -3.80 17.86 -14.69
C LEU A 3 -4.24 18.57 -15.97
N ILE A 4 -3.42 18.44 -17.01
CA ILE A 4 -3.80 18.88 -18.36
C ILE A 4 -4.83 17.90 -18.89
N ALA A 5 -5.99 18.40 -19.34
CA ALA A 5 -6.97 17.59 -20.04
C ALA A 5 -6.38 17.12 -21.37
N VAL A 6 -6.66 15.87 -21.74
CA VAL A 6 -6.16 15.28 -22.99
C VAL A 6 -7.29 14.75 -23.86
N ASN A 7 -7.05 14.70 -25.14
CA ASN A 7 -7.89 14.03 -26.13
C ASN A 7 -7.75 12.49 -25.99
N PRO A 8 -8.61 11.67 -26.62
CA PRO A 8 -8.50 10.21 -26.62
C PRO A 8 -7.17 9.65 -27.14
N ASP A 9 -6.43 10.43 -27.92
CA ASP A 9 -5.11 10.10 -28.47
C ASP A 9 -3.95 10.57 -27.56
N ASN A 10 -4.25 11.01 -26.33
CA ASN A 10 -3.31 11.59 -25.36
C ASN A 10 -2.66 12.92 -25.78
N THR A 11 -3.11 13.58 -26.83
CA THR A 11 -2.67 14.94 -27.12
C THR A 11 -3.32 15.95 -26.17
N PRO A 12 -2.63 17.06 -25.80
CA PRO A 12 -3.19 18.07 -24.92
C PRO A 12 -4.48 18.69 -25.50
N PHE A 13 -5.56 18.63 -24.72
CA PHE A 13 -6.82 19.29 -25.10
C PHE A 13 -6.70 20.80 -24.96
N ARG A 14 -7.22 21.54 -25.94
CA ARG A 14 -7.21 23.00 -25.96
C ARG A 14 -8.63 23.54 -26.17
N GLU A 15 -8.97 24.51 -25.37
CA GLU A 15 -10.20 25.29 -25.48
C GLU A 15 -9.84 26.74 -25.84
N GLY A 16 -10.31 27.23 -26.97
CA GLY A 16 -9.92 28.56 -27.46
C GLY A 16 -8.39 28.75 -27.65
N GLY A 17 -7.67 27.69 -28.01
CA GLY A 17 -6.21 27.70 -28.20
C GLY A 17 -5.38 27.57 -26.91
N ARG A 18 -6.03 27.62 -25.73
CA ARG A 18 -5.37 27.47 -24.42
C ARG A 18 -5.48 26.05 -23.90
N LEU A 19 -4.46 25.61 -23.16
CA LEU A 19 -4.50 24.32 -22.45
C LEU A 19 -5.63 24.35 -21.41
N LEU A 20 -6.42 23.28 -21.37
CA LEU A 20 -7.43 23.10 -20.33
C LEU A 20 -6.83 22.33 -19.16
N PHE A 21 -6.88 22.93 -17.97
CA PHE A 21 -6.50 22.27 -16.71
C PHE A 21 -7.75 21.83 -15.97
N ARG A 22 -7.66 20.70 -15.33
CA ARG A 22 -8.72 20.15 -14.49
C ARG A 22 -8.15 19.66 -13.17
N PRO A 23 -8.96 19.72 -12.09
CA PRO A 23 -8.55 19.10 -10.83
C PRO A 23 -8.15 17.63 -11.05
N ALA A 24 -6.99 17.27 -10.56
CA ALA A 24 -6.48 15.92 -10.66
C ALA A 24 -7.22 14.97 -9.71
N GLY A 25 -7.26 13.69 -10.08
CA GLY A 25 -7.64 12.62 -9.16
C GLY A 25 -6.56 12.40 -8.09
N HIS A 26 -6.88 11.57 -7.09
CA HIS A 26 -5.95 11.35 -5.96
C HIS A 26 -4.59 10.74 -6.37
N GLY A 27 -4.47 10.13 -7.53
CA GLY A 27 -3.16 9.66 -8.04
C GLY A 27 -2.13 10.78 -8.20
N ALA A 28 -2.56 11.99 -8.54
CA ALA A 28 -1.67 13.15 -8.66
C ALA A 28 -1.21 13.71 -7.30
N LEU A 29 -1.84 13.31 -6.19
CA LEU A 29 -1.42 13.70 -4.85
C LEU A 29 -0.15 12.97 -4.39
N ILE A 30 0.36 12.02 -5.15
CA ILE A 30 1.61 11.32 -4.81
C ILE A 30 2.80 12.27 -4.75
N GLU A 31 2.83 13.28 -5.61
CA GLU A 31 3.86 14.32 -5.57
C GLU A 31 3.80 15.11 -4.25
N ASN A 32 2.59 15.49 -3.84
CA ASN A 32 2.39 16.18 -2.56
C ASN A 32 2.77 15.29 -1.37
N LEU A 33 2.49 14.00 -1.43
CA LEU A 33 2.89 13.04 -0.40
C LEU A 33 4.42 12.92 -0.34
N ASN A 34 5.08 12.93 -1.49
CA ASN A 34 6.53 12.81 -1.58
C ASN A 34 7.28 14.06 -1.05
N GLU A 35 6.61 15.22 -1.01
CA GLU A 35 7.15 16.47 -0.45
C GLU A 35 7.00 16.55 1.08
N ILE A 36 6.30 15.63 1.71
CA ILE A 36 6.11 15.63 3.16
C ILE A 36 7.37 15.09 3.85
N ASP A 37 8.06 15.96 4.57
CA ASP A 37 9.19 15.58 5.42
C ASP A 37 8.68 15.12 6.79
N ALA A 38 8.35 13.81 6.89
CA ALA A 38 7.85 13.21 8.12
C ALA A 38 8.13 11.70 8.16
N ASP A 39 8.41 11.19 9.35
CA ASP A 39 8.63 9.76 9.60
C ASP A 39 7.35 8.92 9.49
N LEU A 40 6.20 9.54 9.78
CA LEU A 40 4.88 8.91 9.77
C LEU A 40 3.84 9.83 9.14
N VAL A 41 3.11 9.32 8.16
CA VAL A 41 2.06 10.07 7.48
C VAL A 41 0.71 9.36 7.62
N PHE A 42 -0.28 10.06 8.16
CA PHE A 42 -1.67 9.59 8.18
C PHE A 42 -2.41 10.09 6.93
N VAL A 43 -2.83 9.16 6.09
CA VAL A 43 -3.63 9.49 4.90
C VAL A 43 -5.10 9.20 5.19
N LYS A 44 -5.95 10.22 5.04
CA LYS A 44 -7.41 10.11 5.17
C LYS A 44 -8.07 10.79 3.99
N THR A 45 -9.10 10.15 3.42
CA THR A 45 -9.92 10.77 2.38
C THR A 45 -10.93 11.73 3.00
N VAL A 46 -11.25 12.80 2.28
CA VAL A 46 -12.22 13.82 2.74
C VAL A 46 -13.64 13.27 2.88
N ASP A 47 -13.96 12.20 2.15
CA ASP A 47 -15.29 11.58 2.16
C ASP A 47 -15.64 10.89 3.48
N ASN A 48 -14.64 10.69 4.36
CA ASN A 48 -14.81 10.04 5.66
C ASN A 48 -14.62 11.02 6.82
N VAL A 49 -15.26 12.19 6.74
CA VAL A 49 -15.28 13.17 7.81
C VAL A 49 -16.52 12.97 8.66
N VAL A 50 -16.33 12.85 9.96
CA VAL A 50 -17.42 12.74 10.93
C VAL A 50 -17.48 13.97 11.83
N PRO A 51 -18.64 14.32 12.39
CA PRO A 51 -18.77 15.37 13.41
C PRO A 51 -17.85 15.14 14.61
N ASP A 52 -17.45 16.20 15.29
CA ASP A 52 -16.48 16.13 16.41
C ASP A 52 -16.86 15.14 17.50
N ARG A 53 -18.15 15.01 17.80
CA ARG A 53 -18.69 14.06 18.80
C ARG A 53 -18.43 12.59 18.47
N LEU A 54 -18.13 12.25 17.20
CA LEU A 54 -17.84 10.89 16.72
C LEU A 54 -16.36 10.67 16.42
N LYS A 55 -15.50 11.67 16.67
CA LYS A 55 -14.06 11.56 16.33
C LYS A 55 -13.27 10.67 17.27
N ALA A 56 -13.73 10.46 18.50
CA ALA A 56 -12.96 9.70 19.50
C ALA A 56 -12.57 8.31 19.01
N ASP A 57 -13.51 7.54 18.46
CA ASP A 57 -13.26 6.20 17.95
C ASP A 57 -12.34 6.23 16.70
N THR A 58 -12.50 7.25 15.87
CA THR A 58 -11.63 7.44 14.70
C THR A 58 -10.19 7.75 15.13
N VAL A 59 -10.01 8.57 16.17
CA VAL A 59 -8.68 8.89 16.72
C VAL A 59 -8.05 7.65 17.30
N ALA A 60 -8.75 6.93 18.18
CA ALA A 60 -8.24 5.69 18.79
C ALA A 60 -7.85 4.62 17.74
N SER A 61 -8.68 4.47 16.70
CA SER A 61 -8.36 3.55 15.60
C SER A 61 -7.10 3.96 14.85
N LYS A 62 -6.91 5.25 14.59
CA LYS A 62 -5.70 5.75 13.92
C LYS A 62 -4.46 5.63 14.79
N GLU A 63 -4.55 5.92 16.07
CA GLU A 63 -3.46 5.72 17.03
C GLU A 63 -3.04 4.25 17.08
N THR A 64 -4.00 3.33 17.06
CA THR A 64 -3.74 1.88 16.99
C THR A 64 -3.00 1.49 15.70
N LEU A 65 -3.46 1.99 14.54
CA LEU A 65 -2.79 1.74 13.26
C LEU A 65 -1.38 2.35 13.23
N GLY A 66 -1.22 3.56 13.76
CA GLY A 66 0.08 4.23 13.88
C GLY A 66 1.04 3.46 14.79
N GLY A 67 0.57 3.02 15.95
CA GLY A 67 1.36 2.19 16.87
C GLY A 67 1.81 0.88 16.24
N LEU A 68 0.91 0.20 15.51
CA LEU A 68 1.27 -1.01 14.76
C LEU A 68 2.34 -0.72 13.70
N LEU A 69 2.19 0.38 12.94
CA LEU A 69 3.16 0.76 11.93
C LEU A 69 4.55 1.01 12.54
N LEU A 70 4.61 1.77 13.64
CA LEU A 70 5.87 2.07 14.33
C LEU A 70 6.55 0.80 14.84
N SER A 71 5.78 -0.13 15.42
CA SER A 71 6.33 -1.42 15.88
C SER A 71 6.91 -2.26 14.74
N LEU A 72 6.23 -2.30 13.59
CA LEU A 72 6.72 -3.01 12.39
C LEU A 72 7.96 -2.32 11.80
N GLN A 73 7.99 -1.01 11.79
CA GLN A 73 9.11 -0.21 11.29
C GLN A 73 10.36 -0.41 12.17
N GLU A 74 10.21 -0.36 13.50
CA GLU A 74 11.30 -0.60 14.45
C GLU A 74 11.94 -1.96 14.24
N GLN A 75 11.12 -3.01 14.14
CA GLN A 75 11.61 -4.37 13.86
C GLN A 75 12.31 -4.48 12.50
N ALA A 76 11.75 -3.86 11.46
CA ALA A 76 12.40 -3.83 10.15
C ALA A 76 13.76 -3.14 10.19
N PHE A 77 13.86 -2.01 10.92
CA PHE A 77 15.12 -1.27 11.08
C PHE A 77 16.15 -2.05 11.92
N GLU A 78 15.72 -2.83 12.89
CA GLU A 78 16.63 -3.74 13.63
C GLU A 78 17.27 -4.73 12.68
N TYR A 79 16.49 -5.44 11.87
CA TYR A 79 17.01 -6.38 10.87
C TYR A 79 17.88 -5.72 9.81
N LEU A 80 17.53 -4.51 9.37
CA LEU A 80 18.36 -3.75 8.43
C LEU A 80 19.72 -3.37 9.03
N ARG A 81 19.76 -2.98 10.33
CA ARG A 81 21.01 -2.69 11.04
C ARG A 81 21.85 -3.94 11.27
N GLU A 82 21.23 -5.05 11.68
CA GLU A 82 21.89 -6.33 11.88
C GLU A 82 22.61 -6.81 10.60
N THR A 83 21.95 -6.63 9.46
CA THR A 83 22.42 -7.12 8.17
C THR A 83 23.22 -6.08 7.37
N ASP A 84 23.58 -4.94 7.97
CA ASP A 84 24.33 -3.90 7.28
C ASP A 84 25.79 -4.35 7.02
N GLY A 85 26.09 -4.59 5.73
CA GLY A 85 27.38 -5.11 5.30
C GLY A 85 27.68 -6.55 5.76
N ARG A 86 26.70 -7.28 6.30
CA ARG A 86 26.86 -8.63 6.86
C ARG A 86 25.81 -9.59 6.31
N VAL A 87 26.12 -10.87 6.41
CA VAL A 87 25.13 -11.92 6.20
C VAL A 87 24.30 -12.07 7.47
N ALA A 88 22.99 -12.22 7.35
CA ALA A 88 22.09 -12.42 8.48
C ALA A 88 22.51 -13.69 9.25
N GLU A 89 22.53 -13.61 10.57
CA GLU A 89 22.78 -14.77 11.43
C GLU A 89 21.64 -15.79 11.32
N ASN A 90 20.41 -15.30 11.28
CA ASN A 90 19.20 -16.10 11.13
C ASN A 90 18.29 -15.58 10.01
N PRO A 91 18.58 -15.87 8.73
CA PRO A 91 17.73 -15.41 7.62
C PRO A 91 16.29 -15.92 7.69
N ASP A 92 16.05 -17.06 8.33
CA ASP A 92 14.71 -17.65 8.41
C ASP A 92 13.82 -16.88 9.40
N GLU A 93 14.36 -16.26 10.43
CA GLU A 93 13.64 -15.36 11.33
C GLU A 93 13.18 -14.09 10.59
N ILE A 94 14.07 -13.47 9.82
CA ILE A 94 13.73 -12.31 8.99
C ILE A 94 12.70 -12.71 7.94
N ALA A 95 12.82 -13.89 7.34
CA ALA A 95 11.84 -14.41 6.39
C ALA A 95 10.46 -14.62 7.04
N ALA A 96 10.41 -15.11 8.27
CA ALA A 96 9.17 -15.23 9.05
C ALA A 96 8.53 -13.86 9.29
N PHE A 97 9.31 -12.86 9.69
CA PHE A 97 8.81 -11.50 9.84
C PHE A 97 8.22 -10.94 8.53
N VAL A 98 8.92 -11.10 7.41
CA VAL A 98 8.47 -10.65 6.09
C VAL A 98 7.17 -11.36 5.68
N THR A 99 7.05 -12.66 5.96
CA THR A 99 5.87 -13.44 5.56
C THR A 99 4.68 -13.24 6.48
N GLU A 100 4.90 -13.22 7.79
CA GLU A 100 3.82 -13.23 8.79
C GLU A 100 3.38 -11.82 9.21
N LYS A 101 4.30 -10.85 9.18
CA LYS A 101 4.02 -9.48 9.64
C LYS A 101 3.86 -8.49 8.49
N LEU A 102 4.64 -8.64 7.41
CA LEU A 102 4.53 -7.79 6.24
C LEU A 102 3.67 -8.41 5.12
N TYR A 103 3.10 -9.59 5.37
CA TYR A 103 2.20 -10.29 4.45
C TYR A 103 2.75 -10.41 3.03
N ARG A 104 3.97 -10.94 2.92
CA ARG A 104 4.61 -11.27 1.65
C ARG A 104 4.85 -12.77 1.55
N LYS A 105 4.57 -13.36 0.39
CA LYS A 105 4.96 -14.74 0.10
C LYS A 105 6.25 -14.73 -0.68
N LEU A 106 7.25 -15.42 -0.15
CA LEU A 106 8.55 -15.54 -0.80
C LEU A 106 8.46 -16.46 -2.01
N PRO A 107 9.24 -16.21 -3.08
CA PRO A 107 9.27 -17.07 -4.24
C PRO A 107 9.81 -18.48 -3.89
N ALA A 108 9.39 -19.49 -4.63
CA ALA A 108 9.85 -20.88 -4.39
C ALA A 108 11.37 -21.00 -4.43
N SER A 109 12.03 -20.21 -5.28
CA SER A 109 13.49 -20.16 -5.42
C SER A 109 14.22 -19.67 -4.16
N PHE A 110 13.53 -19.00 -3.23
CA PHE A 110 14.15 -18.49 -2.01
C PHE A 110 14.77 -19.60 -1.17
N ARG A 111 14.19 -20.81 -1.15
CA ARG A 111 14.69 -21.94 -0.38
C ARG A 111 16.10 -22.36 -0.81
N ASP A 112 16.38 -22.26 -2.11
CA ASP A 112 17.63 -22.72 -2.73
C ASP A 112 18.69 -21.62 -2.81
N MET A 113 18.42 -20.43 -2.28
CA MET A 113 19.37 -19.32 -2.24
C MET A 113 20.46 -19.57 -1.18
N THR A 114 21.68 -19.11 -1.46
CA THR A 114 22.75 -19.03 -0.45
C THR A 114 22.39 -18.02 0.64
N ALA A 115 23.03 -18.10 1.79
CA ALA A 115 22.78 -17.18 2.91
C ALA A 115 22.94 -15.70 2.51
N GLU A 116 23.97 -15.39 1.70
CA GLU A 116 24.23 -14.04 1.20
C GLU A 116 23.09 -13.56 0.29
N ARG A 117 22.58 -14.44 -0.58
CA ARG A 117 21.48 -14.10 -1.49
C ARG A 117 20.17 -13.93 -0.73
N LYS A 118 19.89 -14.79 0.26
CA LYS A 118 18.74 -14.66 1.16
C LYS A 118 18.80 -13.32 1.90
N THR A 119 19.93 -12.99 2.50
CA THR A 119 20.10 -11.73 3.22
C THR A 119 19.83 -10.52 2.31
N ARG A 120 20.45 -10.49 1.13
CA ARG A 120 20.22 -9.39 0.17
C ARG A 120 18.74 -9.28 -0.21
N TYR A 121 18.12 -10.40 -0.56
CA TYR A 121 16.70 -10.43 -0.92
C TYR A 121 15.80 -9.89 0.21
N LEU A 122 16.04 -10.34 1.43
CA LEU A 122 15.27 -9.89 2.61
C LEU A 122 15.49 -8.40 2.90
N ARG A 123 16.72 -7.91 2.77
CA ARG A 123 17.01 -6.47 2.88
C ARG A 123 16.20 -5.66 1.85
N ASP A 124 16.18 -6.11 0.59
CA ASP A 124 15.40 -5.44 -0.47
C ASP A 124 13.89 -5.46 -0.18
N MET A 125 13.41 -6.42 0.62
CA MET A 125 12.01 -6.46 1.07
C MET A 125 11.76 -5.54 2.27
N LEU A 126 12.74 -5.33 3.14
CA LEU A 126 12.64 -4.50 4.34
C LEU A 126 12.88 -3.02 4.05
N ASP A 127 13.79 -2.70 3.12
CA ASP A 127 14.14 -1.33 2.72
C ASP A 127 13.12 -0.77 1.73
N ARG A 128 11.87 -0.68 2.20
CA ARG A 128 10.72 -0.17 1.45
C ARG A 128 9.76 0.59 2.36
N PRO A 129 9.00 1.55 1.84
CA PRO A 129 7.92 2.16 2.61
C PRO A 129 6.94 1.12 3.12
N ILE A 130 6.61 1.19 4.41
CA ILE A 130 5.61 0.34 5.06
C ILE A 130 4.28 1.08 5.09
N ARG A 131 3.19 0.38 4.76
CA ARG A 131 1.85 0.93 4.78
C ARG A 131 0.92 0.02 5.56
N VAL A 132 0.29 0.55 6.60
CA VAL A 132 -0.78 -0.13 7.34
C VAL A 132 -2.12 0.46 6.91
N CYS A 133 -3.03 -0.38 6.47
CA CYS A 133 -4.33 0.02 5.95
C CYS A 133 -5.45 -0.54 6.83
N GLY A 134 -6.35 0.33 7.27
CA GLY A 134 -7.59 -0.10 7.92
C GLY A 134 -8.52 -0.77 6.90
N MET A 135 -9.04 -1.94 7.26
CA MET A 135 -9.98 -2.71 6.46
C MET A 135 -11.24 -3.00 7.24
N VAL A 136 -12.38 -3.06 6.57
CA VAL A 136 -13.65 -3.50 7.13
C VAL A 136 -14.20 -4.67 6.34
N ARG A 137 -15.14 -5.42 6.94
CA ARG A 137 -15.85 -6.47 6.20
C ARG A 137 -16.59 -5.87 5.01
N ASN A 138 -16.55 -6.60 3.90
CA ASN A 138 -17.29 -6.24 2.70
C ASN A 138 -18.75 -6.71 2.87
N GLU A 139 -19.67 -5.75 2.86
CA GLU A 139 -21.11 -6.00 2.94
C GLU A 139 -21.81 -5.71 1.59
N GLY A 140 -21.04 -5.65 0.50
CA GLY A 140 -21.53 -5.36 -0.84
C GLY A 140 -21.13 -3.96 -1.34
N GLU A 141 -20.28 -3.26 -0.62
CA GLU A 141 -19.84 -1.93 -0.98
C GLU A 141 -18.91 -1.96 -2.22
N PRO A 142 -19.08 -1.00 -3.16
CA PRO A 142 -18.16 -0.83 -4.27
C PRO A 142 -16.85 -0.20 -3.78
N GLY A 143 -15.72 -0.73 -4.20
CA GLY A 143 -14.43 -0.13 -3.85
C GLY A 143 -13.26 -1.08 -4.07
N GLY A 144 -12.10 -0.69 -3.55
CA GLY A 144 -10.90 -1.50 -3.54
C GLY A 144 -10.83 -2.42 -2.32
N GLY A 145 -10.09 -3.51 -2.43
CA GLY A 145 -9.90 -4.47 -1.37
C GLY A 145 -8.48 -5.04 -1.32
N PRO A 146 -8.16 -5.82 -0.29
CA PRO A 146 -6.88 -6.49 -0.19
C PRO A 146 -6.86 -7.74 -1.09
N PHE A 147 -5.86 -7.81 -1.95
CA PHE A 147 -5.63 -8.95 -2.84
C PHE A 147 -4.17 -9.35 -2.83
N TRP A 148 -3.93 -10.66 -2.97
CA TRP A 148 -2.60 -11.16 -3.25
C TRP A 148 -2.27 -10.88 -4.71
N VAL A 149 -1.16 -10.15 -4.91
CA VAL A 149 -0.68 -9.76 -6.24
C VAL A 149 0.66 -10.43 -6.49
N SER A 150 0.78 -11.10 -7.63
CA SER A 150 2.03 -11.75 -8.04
C SER A 150 3.09 -10.71 -8.36
N GLU A 151 4.30 -10.95 -7.89
CA GLU A 151 5.48 -10.13 -8.13
C GLU A 151 6.34 -10.73 -9.26
N PRO A 152 7.15 -9.93 -9.95
CA PRO A 152 7.98 -10.41 -11.06
C PRO A 152 8.98 -11.52 -10.68
N ASP A 153 9.37 -11.60 -9.42
CA ASP A 153 10.31 -12.60 -8.88
C ASP A 153 9.63 -13.93 -8.54
N GLY A 154 8.32 -14.04 -8.73
CA GLY A 154 7.51 -15.21 -8.41
C GLY A 154 7.01 -15.23 -6.96
N GLY A 155 7.27 -14.19 -6.17
CA GLY A 155 6.64 -13.96 -4.89
C GLY A 155 5.23 -13.38 -5.02
N GLU A 156 4.56 -13.14 -3.89
CA GLU A 156 3.28 -12.45 -3.83
C GLU A 156 3.28 -11.44 -2.67
N SER A 157 2.59 -10.32 -2.87
CA SER A 157 2.38 -9.34 -1.81
C SER A 157 0.90 -8.99 -1.66
N LEU A 158 0.50 -8.67 -0.42
CA LEU A 158 -0.86 -8.20 -0.15
C LEU A 158 -0.95 -6.72 -0.52
N GLN A 159 -1.76 -6.40 -1.53
CA GLN A 159 -1.94 -5.05 -2.06
C GLN A 159 -3.40 -4.64 -2.05
N ILE A 160 -3.63 -3.32 -1.95
CA ILE A 160 -4.96 -2.75 -2.21
C ILE A 160 -5.14 -2.64 -3.72
N VAL A 161 -6.17 -3.30 -4.23
CA VAL A 161 -6.54 -3.26 -5.65
C VAL A 161 -7.93 -2.66 -5.77
N GLU A 162 -8.05 -1.61 -6.58
CA GLU A 162 -9.33 -0.97 -6.88
C GLU A 162 -10.08 -1.75 -7.96
N SER A 163 -11.40 -1.70 -7.94
CA SER A 163 -12.24 -2.41 -8.91
C SER A 163 -11.92 -2.07 -10.37
N SER A 164 -11.50 -0.83 -10.63
CA SER A 164 -11.07 -0.37 -11.95
C SER A 164 -9.76 -0.98 -12.45
N GLN A 165 -8.95 -1.55 -11.55
CA GLN A 165 -7.67 -2.19 -11.87
C GLN A 165 -7.82 -3.67 -12.20
N ILE A 166 -9.00 -4.25 -11.95
CA ILE A 166 -9.26 -5.66 -12.20
C ILE A 166 -9.71 -5.85 -13.64
N ALA A 167 -9.05 -6.76 -14.35
CA ALA A 167 -9.37 -7.07 -15.73
C ALA A 167 -10.84 -7.56 -15.86
N PRO A 168 -11.53 -7.23 -16.97
CA PRO A 168 -12.94 -7.59 -17.17
C PRO A 168 -13.24 -9.08 -16.97
N GLY A 169 -12.32 -9.98 -17.34
CA GLY A 169 -12.43 -11.42 -17.14
C GLY A 169 -12.20 -11.92 -15.71
N GLN A 170 -11.83 -11.04 -14.79
CA GLN A 170 -11.52 -11.37 -13.40
C GLN A 170 -12.46 -10.70 -12.38
N LYS A 171 -13.57 -10.14 -12.81
CA LYS A 171 -14.54 -9.44 -11.94
C LYS A 171 -15.07 -10.30 -10.80
N GLU A 172 -15.11 -11.62 -10.96
CA GLU A 172 -15.50 -12.56 -9.90
C GLU A 172 -14.57 -12.50 -8.68
N LEU A 173 -13.32 -12.07 -8.84
CA LEU A 173 -12.39 -11.89 -7.71
C LEU A 173 -12.90 -10.83 -6.75
N MET A 174 -13.51 -9.75 -7.27
CA MET A 174 -14.11 -8.70 -6.43
C MET A 174 -15.29 -9.21 -5.62
N ALA A 175 -16.14 -10.04 -6.24
CA ALA A 175 -17.30 -10.63 -5.55
C ALA A 175 -16.90 -11.58 -4.40
N ARG A 176 -15.66 -12.10 -4.43
CA ARG A 176 -15.11 -12.98 -3.40
C ARG A 176 -14.31 -12.22 -2.33
N ALA A 177 -14.11 -10.91 -2.50
CA ALA A 177 -13.38 -10.10 -1.52
C ALA A 177 -14.15 -10.04 -0.19
N THR A 178 -13.53 -10.49 0.88
CA THR A 178 -14.13 -10.53 2.22
C THR A 178 -14.03 -9.20 2.96
N HIS A 179 -13.14 -8.35 2.54
CA HIS A 179 -12.88 -7.04 3.12
C HIS A 179 -12.73 -5.99 2.03
N PHE A 180 -13.00 -4.74 2.38
CA PHE A 180 -12.71 -3.62 1.51
C PHE A 180 -11.99 -2.49 2.27
N LYS A 181 -11.33 -1.63 1.50
CA LYS A 181 -10.59 -0.49 2.02
C LYS A 181 -11.56 0.58 2.51
N ILE A 182 -11.39 1.05 3.75
CA ILE A 182 -12.10 2.21 4.28
C ILE A 182 -11.58 3.47 3.55
N GLY A 183 -12.16 3.78 2.41
CA GLY A 183 -11.85 5.01 1.67
C GLY A 183 -13.09 5.76 1.22
N ARG A 184 -14.22 5.07 1.28
CA ARG A 184 -15.56 5.60 1.03
C ARG A 184 -16.55 4.85 1.92
N ALA A 185 -16.39 4.92 3.22
CA ALA A 185 -17.48 4.52 4.09
C ALA A 185 -18.57 5.59 3.95
N HIS A 186 -19.60 5.27 3.19
CA HIS A 186 -20.87 5.92 3.35
C HIS A 186 -21.46 5.40 4.66
N VAL A 187 -21.59 6.27 5.62
CA VAL A 187 -22.49 6.11 6.77
C VAL A 187 -23.73 6.90 6.47
#